data_e148253d98d6802301406fff79540e7b
#
_entry.id   e148253d98d6802301406fff79540e7b
#
_cell.length_a   1.000
_cell.length_b   1.000
_cell.length_c   1.000
_cell.angle_alpha   90.00
_cell.angle_beta   90.00
_cell.angle_gamma   90.00
#
_symmetry.space_group_name_H-M   'P 1'
#
loop_
_entity.id
_entity.type
_entity.pdbx_description
1 polymer ?
#
loop_
_entity_poly.entity_id
_entity_poly.type
_entity_poly.pdbx_seq_one_letter_code
_entity_poly.pdbx_strand_id
1 'polypeptide(L)'
;VRKRSAELGFYTLFGDETLGGGGQGAQVMAHVQEVLNHRVGPAQPLVQTVVLPSPFTNGLSPVLRHLKPDIFAQYRDRIASGDKTLCFGLSEPDAGSDVFGMRTRAVRDGDEWVLTGTKQWITNSPYADYAMVFALTDPEAAARHKGGVTGFFVDTRVPGFSVPRIINTMGHLGGDTGVIVLDGVRVRDDHRLGEVGRGLAVAMDGVNAGRMGMAASCLGLARWALDQAVDYAKVRNTFGVPIAEHQAIQLMLADSAMDIYAAKTMIQNCAWRLDSGRAVTAQVSMVKAFSTEMLGRVMDRSIQIHGGMGLTNELRLEEGYRFARVMRIPDGTGEIQRRTVARQLLTGQADL
;
A
#
# COMPACT_ATOMS: atom_id res chain seq x y z
N VAL A 1 0.43 -6.39 -19.87
CA VAL A 1 0.97 -7.11 -18.68
C VAL A 1 -0.18 -7.55 -17.77
N ARG A 2 -1.10 -6.65 -17.31
CA ARG A 2 -2.20 -7.00 -16.38
C ARG A 2 -3.04 -8.17 -16.86
N LYS A 3 -3.51 -8.15 -18.13
CA LYS A 3 -4.31 -9.26 -18.71
C LYS A 3 -3.54 -10.58 -18.66
N ARG A 4 -2.25 -10.56 -19.02
CA ARG A 4 -1.42 -11.76 -18.94
C ARG A 4 -1.21 -12.25 -17.50
N SER A 5 -1.08 -11.35 -16.56
CA SER A 5 -1.03 -11.70 -15.14
C SER A 5 -2.34 -12.34 -14.65
N ALA A 6 -3.48 -11.81 -15.10
CA ALA A 6 -4.79 -12.36 -14.78
C ALA A 6 -4.98 -13.78 -15.38
N GLU A 7 -4.61 -13.98 -16.65
CA GLU A 7 -4.64 -15.30 -17.33
C GLU A 7 -3.77 -16.35 -16.60
N LEU A 8 -2.67 -15.92 -16.00
CA LEU A 8 -1.78 -16.77 -15.20
C LEU A 8 -2.22 -16.95 -13.74
N GLY A 9 -3.31 -16.32 -13.34
CA GLY A 9 -3.85 -16.39 -11.97
C GLY A 9 -3.18 -15.49 -10.94
N PHE A 10 -2.15 -14.72 -11.31
CA PHE A 10 -1.44 -13.85 -10.34
C PHE A 10 -2.25 -12.61 -9.95
N TYR A 11 -3.05 -12.08 -10.87
CA TYR A 11 -3.74 -10.80 -10.68
C TYR A 11 -4.89 -10.86 -9.65
N THR A 12 -5.43 -12.05 -9.38
CA THR A 12 -6.48 -12.30 -8.40
C THR A 12 -6.02 -13.19 -7.24
N LEU A 13 -4.73 -13.53 -7.18
CA LEU A 13 -4.16 -14.56 -6.29
C LEU A 13 -4.53 -14.35 -4.82
N PHE A 14 -4.49 -13.12 -4.33
CA PHE A 14 -4.77 -12.75 -2.94
C PHE A 14 -6.20 -12.22 -2.72
N GLY A 15 -7.03 -12.23 -3.76
CA GLY A 15 -8.43 -11.85 -3.67
C GLY A 15 -9.23 -12.88 -2.87
N ASP A 16 -10.25 -12.40 -2.15
CA ASP A 16 -11.19 -13.25 -1.42
C ASP A 16 -11.90 -14.20 -2.39
N GLU A 17 -12.03 -15.48 -2.02
CA GLU A 17 -12.73 -16.50 -2.81
C GLU A 17 -14.19 -16.12 -3.07
N THR A 18 -14.85 -15.46 -2.12
CA THR A 18 -16.24 -14.97 -2.27
C THR A 18 -16.37 -13.92 -3.38
N LEU A 19 -15.26 -13.23 -3.71
CA LEU A 19 -15.16 -12.29 -4.82
C LEU A 19 -14.69 -12.96 -6.13
N GLY A 20 -14.40 -14.26 -6.11
CA GLY A 20 -13.83 -15.00 -7.24
C GLY A 20 -12.31 -14.89 -7.31
N GLY A 21 -11.65 -14.59 -6.21
CA GLY A 21 -10.20 -14.58 -6.10
C GLY A 21 -9.60 -15.95 -5.77
N GLY A 22 -8.28 -16.02 -5.72
CA GLY A 22 -7.54 -17.26 -5.44
C GLY A 22 -7.43 -17.64 -3.97
N GLY A 23 -7.91 -16.79 -3.04
CA GLY A 23 -7.98 -17.06 -1.60
C GLY A 23 -6.66 -17.31 -0.91
N GLN A 24 -5.52 -16.97 -1.55
CA GLN A 24 -4.21 -17.22 -0.95
C GLN A 24 -3.98 -16.31 0.25
N GLY A 25 -3.53 -16.93 1.35
CA GLY A 25 -3.36 -16.25 2.63
C GLY A 25 -2.19 -15.28 2.69
N ALA A 26 -2.06 -14.64 3.85
CA ALA A 26 -1.05 -13.63 4.12
C ALA A 26 0.39 -14.17 4.03
N GLN A 27 0.62 -15.45 4.40
CA GLN A 27 1.94 -16.09 4.29
C GLN A 27 2.38 -16.21 2.82
N VAL A 28 1.47 -16.66 1.94
CA VAL A 28 1.75 -16.75 0.49
C VAL A 28 1.96 -15.36 -0.07
N MET A 29 1.11 -14.38 0.28
CA MET A 29 1.26 -13.00 -0.15
C MET A 29 2.62 -12.42 0.25
N ALA A 30 3.03 -12.58 1.51
CA ALA A 30 4.30 -12.07 1.99
C ALA A 30 5.48 -12.71 1.25
N HIS A 31 5.43 -14.02 1.01
CA HIS A 31 6.49 -14.73 0.28
C HIS A 31 6.59 -14.27 -1.18
N VAL A 32 5.47 -14.20 -1.89
CA VAL A 32 5.44 -13.77 -3.30
C VAL A 32 5.93 -12.33 -3.45
N GLN A 33 5.49 -11.42 -2.56
CA GLN A 33 5.95 -10.03 -2.54
C GLN A 33 7.45 -9.94 -2.25
N GLU A 34 7.97 -10.67 -1.26
CA GLU A 34 9.39 -10.73 -0.94
C GLU A 34 10.21 -11.18 -2.16
N VAL A 35 9.86 -12.34 -2.74
CA VAL A 35 10.62 -12.93 -3.86
C VAL A 35 10.59 -12.04 -5.10
N LEU A 36 9.42 -11.52 -5.44
CA LEU A 36 9.27 -10.68 -6.62
C LEU A 36 10.09 -9.39 -6.51
N ASN A 37 9.99 -8.69 -5.38
CA ASN A 37 10.71 -7.44 -5.16
C ASN A 37 12.23 -7.65 -5.03
N HIS A 38 12.67 -8.79 -4.50
CA HIS A 38 14.07 -9.18 -4.49
C HIS A 38 14.61 -9.39 -5.92
N ARG A 39 13.80 -9.96 -6.82
CA ARG A 39 14.22 -10.24 -8.22
C ARG A 39 14.22 -8.99 -9.12
N VAL A 40 13.26 -8.10 -8.94
CA VAL A 40 13.11 -6.95 -9.84
C VAL A 40 13.78 -5.67 -9.31
N GLY A 41 14.15 -5.63 -8.04
CA GLY A 41 14.77 -4.46 -7.43
C GLY A 41 13.88 -3.20 -7.54
N PRO A 42 14.45 -2.02 -7.82
CA PRO A 42 13.71 -0.76 -7.91
C PRO A 42 12.66 -0.66 -9.02
N ALA A 43 12.57 -1.60 -9.96
CA ALA A 43 11.46 -1.70 -10.92
C ALA A 43 10.12 -2.08 -10.27
N GLN A 44 10.14 -2.38 -9.00
CA GLN A 44 9.03 -2.80 -8.17
C GLN A 44 7.74 -1.97 -8.31
N PRO A 45 7.71 -0.62 -8.36
CA PRO A 45 6.45 0.11 -8.48
C PRO A 45 5.63 -0.32 -9.70
N LEU A 46 6.28 -0.58 -10.84
CA LEU A 46 5.62 -1.07 -12.05
C LEU A 46 5.06 -2.47 -11.86
N VAL A 47 5.79 -3.34 -11.16
CA VAL A 47 5.35 -4.71 -10.92
C VAL A 47 4.14 -4.75 -10.01
N GLN A 48 4.14 -3.99 -8.93
CA GLN A 48 3.01 -3.92 -8.00
C GLN A 48 1.74 -3.36 -8.63
N THR A 49 1.86 -2.43 -9.57
CA THR A 49 0.71 -1.82 -10.22
C THR A 49 0.18 -2.61 -11.42
N VAL A 50 0.89 -3.61 -11.91
CA VAL A 50 0.51 -4.32 -13.15
C VAL A 50 0.55 -5.85 -13.06
N VAL A 51 1.27 -6.44 -12.12
CA VAL A 51 1.42 -7.90 -12.00
C VAL A 51 0.62 -8.47 -10.84
N LEU A 52 0.79 -7.92 -9.63
CA LEU A 52 0.10 -8.39 -8.44
C LEU A 52 -1.15 -7.55 -8.13
N PRO A 53 -2.15 -8.12 -7.47
CA PRO A 53 -3.29 -7.35 -6.98
C PRO A 53 -2.83 -6.37 -5.89
N SER A 54 -3.49 -5.24 -5.85
CA SER A 54 -3.32 -4.22 -4.81
C SER A 54 -4.67 -3.95 -4.16
N PRO A 55 -4.76 -3.80 -2.85
CA PRO A 55 -6.03 -3.48 -2.20
C PRO A 55 -6.59 -2.12 -2.61
N PHE A 56 -5.83 -1.30 -3.34
CA PHE A 56 -6.19 0.07 -3.66
C PHE A 56 -6.37 0.34 -5.16
N THR A 57 -5.62 -0.38 -6.03
CA THR A 57 -5.49 0.06 -7.43
C THR A 57 -5.84 -1.00 -8.47
N ASN A 58 -5.70 -2.29 -8.16
CA ASN A 58 -5.88 -3.34 -9.17
C ASN A 58 -6.22 -4.70 -8.57
N GLY A 59 -6.93 -5.53 -9.34
CA GLY A 59 -7.42 -6.81 -8.89
C GLY A 59 -8.58 -6.68 -7.89
N LEU A 60 -8.89 -7.77 -7.22
CA LEU A 60 -10.02 -7.88 -6.30
C LEU A 60 -9.65 -7.31 -4.92
N SER A 61 -9.91 -6.02 -4.73
CA SER A 61 -9.72 -5.35 -3.44
C SER A 61 -10.62 -5.95 -2.37
N PRO A 62 -10.14 -6.17 -1.12
CA PRO A 62 -10.98 -6.63 -0.02
C PRO A 62 -12.11 -5.64 0.33
N VAL A 63 -11.98 -4.37 -0.06
CA VAL A 63 -13.02 -3.35 0.09
C VAL A 63 -14.27 -3.66 -0.74
N LEU A 64 -14.10 -4.34 -1.89
CA LEU A 64 -15.21 -4.66 -2.80
C LEU A 64 -16.20 -5.69 -2.23
N ARG A 65 -15.83 -6.46 -1.20
CA ARG A 65 -16.77 -7.37 -0.51
C ARG A 65 -17.91 -6.64 0.20
N HIS A 66 -17.75 -5.34 0.40
CA HIS A 66 -18.77 -4.47 0.99
C HIS A 66 -19.75 -3.86 -0.01
N LEU A 67 -19.51 -4.05 -1.31
CA LEU A 67 -20.48 -3.74 -2.35
C LEU A 67 -21.57 -4.81 -2.38
N LYS A 68 -22.80 -4.44 -2.71
CA LYS A 68 -23.89 -5.42 -2.83
C LYS A 68 -23.52 -6.48 -3.87
N PRO A 69 -23.79 -7.78 -3.61
CA PRO A 69 -23.33 -8.87 -4.51
C PRO A 69 -23.81 -8.75 -5.96
N ASP A 70 -25.05 -8.34 -6.17
CA ASP A 70 -25.64 -8.13 -7.50
C ASP A 70 -25.03 -6.94 -8.24
N ILE A 71 -24.61 -5.91 -7.52
CA ILE A 71 -23.87 -4.77 -8.07
C ILE A 71 -22.43 -5.18 -8.37
N PHE A 72 -21.74 -5.83 -7.43
CA PHE A 72 -20.37 -6.29 -7.65
C PHE A 72 -20.25 -7.22 -8.86
N ALA A 73 -21.22 -8.12 -9.07
CA ALA A 73 -21.24 -9.05 -10.21
C ALA A 73 -21.16 -8.34 -11.57
N GLN A 74 -21.63 -7.09 -11.68
CA GLN A 74 -21.59 -6.31 -12.91
C GLN A 74 -20.16 -5.81 -13.26
N TYR A 75 -19.28 -5.73 -12.27
CA TYR A 75 -17.93 -5.18 -12.40
C TYR A 75 -16.83 -6.22 -12.26
N ARG A 76 -17.12 -7.34 -11.58
CA ARG A 76 -16.17 -8.36 -11.15
C ARG A 76 -15.24 -8.82 -12.27
N ASP A 77 -15.80 -9.31 -13.38
CA ASP A 77 -15.01 -9.95 -14.43
C ASP A 77 -14.05 -8.96 -15.12
N ARG A 78 -14.45 -7.71 -15.24
CA ARG A 78 -13.60 -6.65 -15.82
C ARG A 78 -12.47 -6.23 -14.88
N ILE A 79 -12.72 -6.25 -13.57
CA ILE A 79 -11.70 -5.96 -12.55
C ILE A 79 -10.75 -7.17 -12.43
N ALA A 80 -11.29 -8.37 -12.33
CA ALA A 80 -10.51 -9.60 -12.18
C ALA A 80 -9.61 -9.89 -13.38
N SER A 81 -10.06 -9.57 -14.61
CA SER A 81 -9.27 -9.73 -15.83
C SER A 81 -8.18 -8.68 -16.04
N GLY A 82 -8.11 -7.64 -15.19
CA GLY A 82 -7.21 -6.52 -15.36
C GLY A 82 -7.57 -5.57 -16.51
N ASP A 83 -8.81 -5.69 -17.04
CA ASP A 83 -9.35 -4.75 -18.03
C ASP A 83 -9.68 -3.39 -17.40
N LYS A 84 -10.14 -3.40 -16.15
CA LYS A 84 -10.48 -2.23 -15.36
C LYS A 84 -9.66 -2.13 -14.08
N THR A 85 -9.34 -0.90 -13.69
CA THR A 85 -8.56 -0.60 -12.50
C THR A 85 -9.28 0.31 -11.53
N LEU A 86 -8.75 0.38 -10.32
CA LEU A 86 -9.34 1.09 -9.19
C LEU A 86 -8.44 2.25 -8.73
N CYS A 87 -9.01 3.16 -7.96
CA CYS A 87 -8.27 4.02 -7.04
C CYS A 87 -9.01 4.14 -5.71
N PHE A 88 -8.28 4.57 -4.67
CA PHE A 88 -8.78 4.59 -3.29
C PHE A 88 -8.70 6.01 -2.72
N GLY A 89 -9.84 6.70 -2.69
CA GLY A 89 -9.98 8.09 -2.32
C GLY A 89 -10.36 8.29 -0.85
N LEU A 90 -9.38 8.19 0.07
CA LEU A 90 -9.57 8.46 1.49
C LEU A 90 -8.99 9.82 1.89
N SER A 91 -7.69 10.04 1.64
CA SER A 91 -6.95 11.22 2.06
C SER A 91 -7.39 12.49 1.33
N GLU A 92 -7.26 13.64 2.01
CA GLU A 92 -7.61 14.97 1.52
C GLU A 92 -6.44 15.95 1.74
N PRO A 93 -6.47 17.16 1.16
CA PRO A 93 -5.44 18.17 1.41
C PRO A 93 -5.20 18.43 2.90
N ASP A 94 -6.27 18.46 3.70
CA ASP A 94 -6.22 18.77 5.14
C ASP A 94 -6.45 17.54 6.04
N ALA A 95 -6.64 16.34 5.47
CA ALA A 95 -6.94 15.12 6.22
C ALA A 95 -6.11 13.92 5.70
N GLY A 96 -5.06 13.57 6.44
CA GLY A 96 -4.21 12.41 6.19
C GLY A 96 -4.19 11.46 7.39
N SER A 97 -3.28 11.69 8.33
CA SER A 97 -3.20 10.91 9.58
C SER A 97 -4.46 11.06 10.46
N ASP A 98 -5.07 12.22 10.44
CA ASP A 98 -6.41 12.46 11.00
C ASP A 98 -7.47 12.34 9.91
N VAL A 99 -7.96 11.13 9.70
CA VAL A 99 -9.00 10.86 8.69
C VAL A 99 -10.36 11.44 9.04
N PHE A 100 -10.63 11.75 10.31
CA PHE A 100 -11.88 12.39 10.72
C PHE A 100 -11.92 13.89 10.40
N GLY A 101 -10.77 14.50 10.11
CA GLY A 101 -10.68 15.88 9.62
C GLY A 101 -11.10 16.06 8.15
N MET A 102 -11.59 15.01 7.48
CA MET A 102 -12.03 15.11 6.09
C MET A 102 -13.21 16.08 5.91
N ARG A 103 -13.28 16.67 4.73
CA ARG A 103 -14.31 17.66 4.35
C ARG A 103 -15.19 17.22 3.19
N THR A 104 -14.79 16.22 2.42
CA THR A 104 -15.63 15.65 1.36
C THR A 104 -16.92 15.15 1.97
N ARG A 105 -18.05 15.59 1.45
CA ARG A 105 -19.40 15.28 1.93
C ARG A 105 -20.16 14.46 0.91
N ALA A 106 -21.06 13.61 1.41
CA ALA A 106 -22.07 12.93 0.64
C ALA A 106 -23.44 13.24 1.27
N VAL A 107 -24.30 13.89 0.50
CA VAL A 107 -25.65 14.25 0.91
C VAL A 107 -26.64 13.37 0.17
N ARG A 108 -27.59 12.79 0.89
CA ARG A 108 -28.62 11.93 0.30
C ARG A 108 -29.63 12.76 -0.47
N ASP A 109 -29.95 12.32 -1.69
CA ASP A 109 -30.97 12.91 -2.57
C ASP A 109 -31.80 11.77 -3.20
N GLY A 110 -32.90 11.44 -2.56
CA GLY A 110 -33.73 10.29 -2.93
C GLY A 110 -33.02 8.95 -2.76
N ASP A 111 -32.84 8.23 -3.85
CA ASP A 111 -32.13 6.96 -3.92
C ASP A 111 -30.64 7.11 -4.34
N GLU A 112 -30.15 8.33 -4.40
CA GLU A 112 -28.76 8.66 -4.72
C GLU A 112 -28.08 9.45 -3.60
N TRP A 113 -26.77 9.55 -3.72
CA TRP A 113 -25.88 10.40 -2.92
C TRP A 113 -25.17 11.39 -3.81
N VAL A 114 -25.09 12.63 -3.39
CA VAL A 114 -24.37 13.72 -4.07
C VAL A 114 -23.07 13.95 -3.34
N LEU A 115 -21.94 13.63 -3.98
CA LEU A 115 -20.59 13.75 -3.43
C LEU A 115 -19.96 15.06 -3.88
N THR A 116 -19.43 15.83 -2.91
CA THR A 116 -18.72 17.09 -3.17
C THR A 116 -17.48 17.18 -2.28
N GLY A 117 -16.32 17.46 -2.88
CA GLY A 117 -15.06 17.62 -2.16
C GLY A 117 -13.83 17.31 -3.00
N THR A 118 -12.69 17.17 -2.31
CA THR A 118 -11.39 16.94 -2.97
C THR A 118 -10.64 15.82 -2.26
N LYS A 119 -10.11 14.87 -3.02
CA LYS A 119 -9.20 13.82 -2.54
C LYS A 119 -7.80 14.07 -3.06
N GLN A 120 -6.79 13.82 -2.24
CA GLN A 120 -5.39 14.08 -2.58
C GLN A 120 -4.51 12.89 -2.25
N TRP A 121 -3.40 12.77 -2.98
CA TRP A 121 -2.46 11.66 -2.91
C TRP A 121 -3.05 10.33 -3.37
N ILE A 122 -3.94 10.37 -4.37
CA ILE A 122 -4.67 9.17 -4.79
C ILE A 122 -3.92 8.48 -5.92
N THR A 123 -3.27 7.38 -5.56
CA THR A 123 -2.53 6.52 -6.50
C THR A 123 -3.48 5.91 -7.53
N ASN A 124 -3.03 5.85 -8.78
CA ASN A 124 -3.75 5.37 -9.95
C ASN A 124 -4.95 6.25 -10.38
N SER A 125 -5.27 7.33 -9.68
CA SER A 125 -6.45 8.15 -10.02
C SER A 125 -6.45 8.70 -11.45
N PRO A 126 -5.31 9.01 -12.11
CA PRO A 126 -5.32 9.45 -13.50
C PRO A 126 -5.76 8.38 -14.50
N TYR A 127 -5.71 7.11 -14.12
CA TYR A 127 -5.93 5.96 -15.01
C TYR A 127 -7.05 5.04 -14.55
N ALA A 128 -7.56 5.24 -13.33
CA ALA A 128 -8.59 4.38 -12.74
C ALA A 128 -9.92 4.50 -13.47
N ASP A 129 -10.56 3.37 -13.69
CA ASP A 129 -11.94 3.30 -14.21
C ASP A 129 -12.98 3.47 -13.11
N TYR A 130 -12.64 3.03 -11.89
CA TYR A 130 -13.52 3.14 -10.72
C TYR A 130 -12.76 3.68 -9.52
N ALA A 131 -13.45 4.44 -8.68
CA ALA A 131 -12.92 4.99 -7.45
C ALA A 131 -13.70 4.49 -6.23
N MET A 132 -12.99 4.02 -5.21
CA MET A 132 -13.54 3.77 -3.88
C MET A 132 -13.38 5.06 -3.07
N VAL A 133 -14.44 5.85 -2.95
CA VAL A 133 -14.41 7.19 -2.34
C VAL A 133 -15.07 7.15 -0.97
N PHE A 134 -14.41 7.75 0.04
CA PHE A 134 -14.92 7.87 1.39
C PHE A 134 -15.30 9.32 1.70
N ALA A 135 -16.53 9.55 2.17
CA ALA A 135 -17.08 10.88 2.39
C ALA A 135 -17.89 10.95 3.69
N LEU A 136 -18.01 12.14 4.25
CA LEU A 136 -18.84 12.42 5.41
C LEU A 136 -20.34 12.35 5.03
N THR A 137 -21.05 11.48 5.71
CA THR A 137 -22.54 11.39 5.66
C THR A 137 -23.17 11.89 6.96
N ASP A 138 -22.41 11.90 8.07
CA ASP A 138 -22.79 12.48 9.35
C ASP A 138 -21.57 13.19 9.98
N PRO A 139 -21.44 14.51 9.75
CA PRO A 139 -20.30 15.27 10.28
C PRO A 139 -20.25 15.32 11.82
N GLU A 140 -21.41 15.26 12.49
CA GLU A 140 -21.44 15.29 13.95
C GLU A 140 -20.93 13.98 14.56
N ALA A 141 -21.32 12.84 14.00
CA ALA A 141 -20.80 11.55 14.42
C ALA A 141 -19.29 11.45 14.15
N ALA A 142 -18.82 11.98 13.01
CA ALA A 142 -17.40 12.02 12.65
C ALA A 142 -16.59 12.88 13.62
N ALA A 143 -17.05 14.06 13.97
CA ALA A 143 -16.40 14.93 14.96
C ALA A 143 -16.27 14.29 16.35
N ARG A 144 -17.17 13.37 16.68
CA ARG A 144 -17.13 12.59 17.94
C ARG A 144 -16.37 11.26 17.79
N HIS A 145 -15.76 10.97 16.64
CA HIS A 145 -15.12 9.70 16.30
C HIS A 145 -16.03 8.47 16.46
N LYS A 146 -17.33 8.63 16.20
CA LYS A 146 -18.37 7.59 16.34
C LYS A 146 -18.93 7.10 15.00
N GLY A 147 -18.13 7.14 13.93
CA GLY A 147 -18.56 6.81 12.57
C GLY A 147 -18.74 8.05 11.71
N GLY A 148 -19.83 8.10 10.92
CA GLY A 148 -20.20 9.27 10.11
C GLY A 148 -19.50 9.38 8.75
N VAL A 149 -18.61 8.43 8.40
CA VAL A 149 -17.99 8.31 7.09
C VAL A 149 -18.61 7.12 6.36
N THR A 150 -18.93 7.27 5.08
CA THR A 150 -19.47 6.22 4.21
C THR A 150 -18.55 6.03 3.00
N GLY A 151 -18.39 4.79 2.56
CA GLY A 151 -17.67 4.45 1.32
C GLY A 151 -18.63 4.36 0.14
N PHE A 152 -18.15 4.76 -1.05
CA PHE A 152 -18.90 4.75 -2.30
C PHE A 152 -18.03 4.17 -3.43
N PHE A 153 -18.63 3.33 -4.27
CA PHE A 153 -18.02 2.84 -5.50
C PHE A 153 -18.46 3.71 -6.67
N VAL A 154 -17.54 4.42 -7.29
CA VAL A 154 -17.82 5.48 -8.27
C VAL A 154 -17.19 5.15 -9.61
N ASP A 155 -17.93 5.22 -10.71
CA ASP A 155 -17.36 5.25 -12.07
C ASP A 155 -16.69 6.62 -12.28
N THR A 156 -15.42 6.62 -12.68
CA THR A 156 -14.64 7.86 -12.84
C THR A 156 -15.07 8.72 -14.02
N ARG A 157 -15.95 8.19 -14.89
CA ARG A 157 -16.45 8.87 -16.10
C ARG A 157 -17.76 9.61 -15.87
N VAL A 158 -18.34 9.53 -14.68
CA VAL A 158 -19.59 10.25 -14.38
C VAL A 158 -19.37 11.78 -14.33
N PRO A 159 -20.40 12.58 -14.66
CA PRO A 159 -20.30 14.03 -14.53
C PRO A 159 -19.87 14.46 -13.14
N GLY A 160 -19.02 15.48 -13.07
CA GLY A 160 -18.53 16.04 -11.82
C GLY A 160 -17.30 15.33 -11.24
N PHE A 161 -16.90 14.15 -11.74
CA PHE A 161 -15.63 13.51 -11.36
C PHE A 161 -14.50 14.00 -12.27
N SER A 162 -13.41 14.48 -11.68
CA SER A 162 -12.23 14.89 -12.45
C SER A 162 -10.92 14.67 -11.69
N VAL A 163 -9.82 14.58 -12.43
CA VAL A 163 -8.45 14.52 -11.91
C VAL A 163 -7.64 15.67 -12.51
N PRO A 164 -7.83 16.90 -12.01
CA PRO A 164 -7.23 18.10 -12.62
C PRO A 164 -5.72 18.20 -12.42
N ARG A 165 -5.15 17.45 -11.49
CA ARG A 165 -3.72 17.55 -11.16
C ARG A 165 -3.11 16.17 -10.90
N ILE A 166 -2.00 15.91 -11.59
CA ILE A 166 -1.08 14.81 -11.29
C ILE A 166 0.04 15.33 -10.40
N ILE A 167 0.40 14.57 -9.37
CA ILE A 167 1.43 14.94 -8.40
C ILE A 167 2.65 14.05 -8.63
N ASN A 168 3.78 14.65 -8.99
CA ASN A 168 5.04 13.94 -9.07
C ASN A 168 5.62 13.76 -7.66
N THR A 169 5.78 12.52 -7.23
CA THR A 169 6.34 12.18 -5.92
C THR A 169 7.75 11.59 -6.06
N MET A 170 8.59 11.79 -5.03
CA MET A 170 9.89 11.11 -5.01
C MET A 170 9.70 9.58 -4.97
N GLY A 171 10.48 8.84 -5.74
CA GLY A 171 10.47 7.36 -5.71
C GLY A 171 9.28 6.70 -6.41
N HIS A 172 8.37 7.45 -7.00
CA HIS A 172 7.36 6.95 -7.91
C HIS A 172 7.70 7.32 -9.36
N LEU A 173 7.75 6.31 -10.21
CA LEU A 173 7.94 6.50 -11.65
C LEU A 173 6.58 6.56 -12.33
N GLY A 174 6.36 7.57 -13.16
CA GLY A 174 5.24 7.57 -14.10
C GLY A 174 4.02 8.42 -13.75
N GLY A 175 4.03 9.24 -12.70
CA GLY A 175 2.96 10.22 -12.45
C GLY A 175 1.58 9.57 -12.25
N ASP A 176 1.50 8.59 -11.36
CA ASP A 176 0.31 7.79 -11.08
C ASP A 176 -0.56 8.34 -9.94
N THR A 177 -0.09 9.35 -9.23
CA THR A 177 -0.75 9.94 -8.07
C THR A 177 -1.42 11.26 -8.42
N GLY A 178 -2.70 11.39 -8.14
CA GLY A 178 -3.46 12.59 -8.51
C GLY A 178 -4.30 13.18 -7.39
N VAL A 179 -4.90 14.32 -7.74
CA VAL A 179 -5.96 14.99 -6.99
C VAL A 179 -7.28 14.69 -7.68
N ILE A 180 -8.25 14.14 -6.95
CA ILE A 180 -9.62 13.94 -7.42
C ILE A 180 -10.46 15.12 -6.94
N VAL A 181 -11.22 15.70 -7.84
CA VAL A 181 -12.27 16.68 -7.51
C VAL A 181 -13.63 16.06 -7.81
N LEU A 182 -14.51 16.15 -6.82
CA LEU A 182 -15.90 15.70 -6.87
C LEU A 182 -16.78 16.96 -6.81
N ASP A 183 -17.45 17.26 -7.91
CA ASP A 183 -18.35 18.43 -8.03
C ASP A 183 -19.77 17.95 -8.30
N GLY A 184 -20.50 17.66 -7.23
CA GLY A 184 -21.86 17.15 -7.32
C GLY A 184 -21.98 15.76 -7.94
N VAL A 185 -20.97 14.87 -7.76
CA VAL A 185 -20.98 13.51 -8.30
C VAL A 185 -22.12 12.70 -7.72
N ARG A 186 -23.01 12.21 -8.59
CA ARG A 186 -24.17 11.41 -8.19
C ARG A 186 -23.84 9.93 -8.18
N VAL A 187 -24.15 9.25 -7.09
CA VAL A 187 -23.90 7.82 -6.87
C VAL A 187 -25.15 7.18 -6.29
N ARG A 188 -25.63 6.12 -6.91
CA ARG A 188 -26.80 5.37 -6.42
C ARG A 188 -26.52 4.74 -5.06
N ASP A 189 -27.56 4.64 -4.21
CA ASP A 189 -27.42 4.06 -2.88
C ASP A 189 -26.95 2.59 -2.89
N ASP A 190 -27.24 1.85 -3.95
CA ASP A 190 -26.80 0.46 -4.12
C ASP A 190 -25.28 0.32 -4.40
N HIS A 191 -24.60 1.40 -4.76
CA HIS A 191 -23.15 1.48 -4.95
C HIS A 191 -22.39 1.91 -3.67
N ARG A 192 -23.05 1.91 -2.51
CA ARG A 192 -22.35 2.09 -1.24
C ARG A 192 -21.47 0.88 -0.91
N LEU A 193 -20.33 1.17 -0.30
CA LEU A 193 -19.44 0.17 0.27
C LEU A 193 -19.79 0.00 1.77
N GLY A 194 -20.64 -0.96 2.06
CA GLY A 194 -21.12 -1.25 3.39
C GLY A 194 -22.22 -0.31 3.89
N GLU A 195 -22.38 -0.23 5.21
CA GLU A 195 -23.41 0.55 5.86
C GLU A 195 -23.07 2.04 5.95
N VAL A 196 -24.11 2.90 5.97
CA VAL A 196 -23.95 4.33 6.19
C VAL A 196 -23.24 4.59 7.52
N GLY A 197 -22.25 5.47 7.51
CA GLY A 197 -21.47 5.84 8.69
C GLY A 197 -20.38 4.84 9.08
N ARG A 198 -20.24 3.69 8.40
CA ARG A 198 -19.27 2.63 8.72
C ARG A 198 -18.08 2.57 7.76
N GLY A 199 -17.94 3.53 6.87
CA GLY A 199 -16.95 3.54 5.80
C GLY A 199 -15.49 3.46 6.25
N LEU A 200 -15.12 3.96 7.44
CA LEU A 200 -13.74 3.83 7.93
C LEU A 200 -13.40 2.38 8.30
N ALA A 201 -14.35 1.59 8.81
CA ALA A 201 -14.13 0.16 9.03
C ALA A 201 -13.88 -0.56 7.69
N VAL A 202 -14.69 -0.23 6.68
CA VAL A 202 -14.54 -0.73 5.30
C VAL A 202 -13.17 -0.35 4.72
N ALA A 203 -12.74 0.91 4.89
CA ALA A 203 -11.44 1.37 4.42
C ALA A 203 -10.27 0.60 5.06
N MET A 204 -10.38 0.27 6.35
CA MET A 204 -9.34 -0.43 7.09
C MET A 204 -9.08 -1.86 6.60
N ASP A 205 -10.04 -2.52 5.95
CA ASP A 205 -9.80 -3.82 5.32
C ASP A 205 -8.76 -3.72 4.20
N GLY A 206 -8.86 -2.70 3.34
CA GLY A 206 -7.85 -2.42 2.33
C GLY A 206 -6.52 -1.98 2.93
N VAL A 207 -6.55 -1.07 3.91
CA VAL A 207 -5.34 -0.50 4.54
C VAL A 207 -4.51 -1.58 5.26
N ASN A 208 -5.14 -2.52 5.97
CA ASN A 208 -4.40 -3.58 6.65
C ASN A 208 -3.74 -4.57 5.67
N ALA A 209 -4.44 -4.94 4.59
CA ALA A 209 -3.85 -5.74 3.52
C ALA A 209 -2.67 -5.00 2.83
N GLY A 210 -2.82 -3.69 2.58
CA GLY A 210 -1.77 -2.84 2.02
C GLY A 210 -0.51 -2.79 2.89
N ARG A 211 -0.67 -2.65 4.20
CA ARG A 211 0.46 -2.62 5.17
C ARG A 211 1.31 -3.88 5.12
N MET A 212 0.69 -5.05 5.08
CA MET A 212 1.41 -6.33 4.98
C MET A 212 2.14 -6.49 3.65
N GLY A 213 1.47 -6.19 2.55
CA GLY A 213 2.09 -6.21 1.21
C GLY A 213 3.27 -5.25 1.10
N MET A 214 3.12 -4.04 1.62
CA MET A 214 4.18 -3.03 1.67
C MET A 214 5.40 -3.50 2.47
N ALA A 215 5.18 -4.09 3.64
CA ALA A 215 6.27 -4.59 4.49
C ALA A 215 7.06 -5.71 3.80
N ALA A 216 6.36 -6.65 3.16
CA ALA A 216 6.99 -7.75 2.43
C ALA A 216 7.75 -7.25 1.17
N SER A 217 7.22 -6.24 0.49
CA SER A 217 7.90 -5.57 -0.63
C SER A 217 9.18 -4.87 -0.18
N CYS A 218 9.13 -4.16 0.95
CA CYS A 218 10.31 -3.53 1.54
C CYS A 218 11.38 -4.56 1.91
N LEU A 219 10.99 -5.72 2.44
CA LEU A 219 11.90 -6.83 2.73
C LEU A 219 12.61 -7.33 1.46
N GLY A 220 11.85 -7.58 0.39
CA GLY A 220 12.41 -8.05 -0.88
C GLY A 220 13.41 -7.06 -1.48
N LEU A 221 13.05 -5.77 -1.49
CA LEU A 221 13.92 -4.73 -2.02
C LEU A 221 15.19 -4.53 -1.15
N ALA A 222 15.08 -4.67 0.17
CA ALA A 222 16.23 -4.61 1.07
C ALA A 222 17.22 -5.79 0.80
N ARG A 223 16.69 -6.98 0.54
CA ARG A 223 17.51 -8.14 0.16
C ARG A 223 18.26 -7.89 -1.15
N TRP A 224 17.54 -7.34 -2.16
CA TRP A 224 18.18 -6.96 -3.42
C TRP A 224 19.34 -5.97 -3.19
N ALA A 225 19.14 -4.94 -2.38
CA ALA A 225 20.16 -3.94 -2.09
C ALA A 225 21.39 -4.54 -1.35
N LEU A 226 21.14 -5.47 -0.42
CA LEU A 226 22.21 -6.17 0.29
C LEU A 226 23.02 -7.05 -0.67
N ASP A 227 22.37 -7.80 -1.57
CA ASP A 227 23.07 -8.63 -2.56
C ASP A 227 23.99 -7.78 -3.46
N GLN A 228 23.49 -6.62 -3.96
CA GLN A 228 24.30 -5.66 -4.72
C GLN A 228 25.53 -5.20 -3.92
N ALA A 229 25.34 -4.87 -2.64
CA ALA A 229 26.43 -4.39 -1.78
C ALA A 229 27.47 -5.49 -1.51
N VAL A 230 27.04 -6.73 -1.27
CA VAL A 230 27.92 -7.89 -1.06
C VAL A 230 28.75 -8.17 -2.30
N ASP A 231 28.12 -8.20 -3.48
CA ASP A 231 28.83 -8.52 -4.72
C ASP A 231 29.82 -7.40 -5.10
N TYR A 232 29.44 -6.14 -4.93
CA TYR A 232 30.35 -5.03 -5.16
C TYR A 232 31.53 -5.04 -4.17
N ALA A 233 31.31 -5.34 -2.91
CA ALA A 233 32.34 -5.37 -1.88
C ALA A 233 33.43 -6.41 -2.18
N LYS A 234 33.11 -7.52 -2.83
CA LYS A 234 34.04 -8.58 -3.20
C LYS A 234 34.96 -8.19 -4.36
N VAL A 235 34.53 -7.28 -5.24
CA VAL A 235 35.29 -6.96 -6.48
C VAL A 235 35.95 -5.57 -6.43
N ARG A 236 35.43 -4.64 -5.66
CA ARG A 236 35.98 -3.30 -5.52
C ARG A 236 37.21 -3.31 -4.62
N ASN A 237 38.34 -2.82 -5.14
CA ASN A 237 39.59 -2.74 -4.37
C ASN A 237 39.89 -1.31 -3.93
N THR A 238 40.34 -1.16 -2.69
CA THR A 238 40.94 0.05 -2.12
C THR A 238 42.09 -0.34 -1.19
N PHE A 239 43.13 0.49 -1.11
CA PHE A 239 44.30 0.21 -0.28
C PHE A 239 44.94 -1.20 -0.54
N GLY A 240 44.81 -1.69 -1.78
CA GLY A 240 45.44 -2.94 -2.20
C GLY A 240 44.66 -4.23 -1.97
N VAL A 241 43.46 -4.13 -1.35
CA VAL A 241 42.60 -5.30 -1.04
C VAL A 241 41.13 -5.03 -1.43
N PRO A 242 40.31 -6.08 -1.61
CA PRO A 242 38.84 -5.91 -1.72
C PRO A 242 38.27 -5.14 -0.54
N ILE A 243 37.28 -4.28 -0.79
CA ILE A 243 36.69 -3.53 0.31
C ILE A 243 35.96 -4.43 1.33
N ALA A 244 35.61 -5.65 0.95
CA ALA A 244 35.05 -6.67 1.86
C ALA A 244 36.00 -7.03 3.01
N GLU A 245 37.33 -6.75 2.89
CA GLU A 245 38.28 -6.98 3.97
C GLU A 245 38.34 -5.85 4.98
N HIS A 246 37.75 -4.71 4.69
CA HIS A 246 37.68 -3.60 5.64
C HIS A 246 36.51 -3.79 6.66
N GLN A 247 36.87 -3.73 7.96
CA GLN A 247 35.91 -3.96 9.05
C GLN A 247 34.69 -3.05 8.97
N ALA A 248 34.82 -1.79 8.55
CA ALA A 248 33.70 -0.87 8.41
C ALA A 248 32.67 -1.37 7.40
N ILE A 249 33.09 -1.99 6.30
CA ILE A 249 32.21 -2.59 5.30
C ILE A 249 31.54 -3.84 5.88
N GLN A 250 32.28 -4.69 6.57
CA GLN A 250 31.75 -5.91 7.19
C GLN A 250 30.67 -5.59 8.21
N LEU A 251 30.84 -4.54 9.03
CA LEU A 251 29.85 -4.10 9.99
C LEU A 251 28.56 -3.59 9.30
N MET A 252 28.67 -2.81 8.23
CA MET A 252 27.51 -2.35 7.46
C MET A 252 26.71 -3.50 6.82
N LEU A 253 27.41 -4.51 6.30
CA LEU A 253 26.79 -5.72 5.74
C LEU A 253 26.10 -6.56 6.82
N ALA A 254 26.76 -6.75 7.98
CA ALA A 254 26.21 -7.50 9.10
C ALA A 254 24.97 -6.82 9.69
N ASP A 255 24.99 -5.50 9.91
CA ASP A 255 23.86 -4.73 10.37
C ASP A 255 22.67 -4.82 9.42
N SER A 256 22.94 -4.79 8.11
CA SER A 256 21.90 -4.91 7.09
C SER A 256 21.27 -6.30 7.09
N ALA A 257 22.09 -7.35 7.26
CA ALA A 257 21.60 -8.73 7.37
C ALA A 257 20.75 -8.94 8.63
N MET A 258 21.15 -8.39 9.78
CA MET A 258 20.38 -8.46 11.03
C MET A 258 19.05 -7.72 10.91
N ASP A 259 19.04 -6.52 10.34
CA ASP A 259 17.84 -5.74 10.07
C ASP A 259 16.85 -6.51 9.19
N ILE A 260 17.33 -7.13 8.11
CA ILE A 260 16.54 -7.94 7.17
C ILE A 260 15.99 -9.19 7.86
N TYR A 261 16.81 -9.89 8.65
CA TYR A 261 16.40 -11.08 9.37
C TYR A 261 15.28 -10.79 10.37
N ALA A 262 15.42 -9.70 11.14
CA ALA A 262 14.40 -9.26 12.07
C ALA A 262 13.08 -8.93 11.35
N ALA A 263 13.12 -8.14 10.26
CA ALA A 263 11.95 -7.80 9.45
C ALA A 263 11.27 -9.07 8.91
N LYS A 264 12.03 -10.02 8.37
CA LYS A 264 11.51 -11.27 7.84
C LYS A 264 10.76 -12.07 8.90
N THR A 265 11.35 -12.24 10.08
CA THR A 265 10.74 -12.97 11.19
C THR A 265 9.44 -12.31 11.65
N MET A 266 9.44 -10.98 11.78
CA MET A 266 8.24 -10.22 12.15
C MET A 266 7.12 -10.38 11.10
N ILE A 267 7.44 -10.29 9.81
CA ILE A 267 6.49 -10.44 8.70
C ILE A 267 5.90 -11.86 8.71
N GLN A 268 6.74 -12.88 8.82
CA GLN A 268 6.29 -14.28 8.83
C GLN A 268 5.39 -14.58 10.03
N ASN A 269 5.74 -14.12 11.23
CA ASN A 269 4.90 -14.27 12.40
C ASN A 269 3.56 -13.56 12.24
N CYS A 270 3.55 -12.32 11.77
CA CYS A 270 2.33 -11.57 11.53
C CYS A 270 1.42 -12.24 10.48
N ALA A 271 2.00 -12.71 9.37
CA ALA A 271 1.29 -13.41 8.31
C ALA A 271 0.66 -14.73 8.82
N TRP A 272 1.40 -15.51 9.60
CA TRP A 272 0.88 -16.72 10.22
C TRP A 272 -0.28 -16.43 11.18
N ARG A 273 -0.18 -15.37 11.99
CA ARG A 273 -1.27 -14.95 12.89
C ARG A 273 -2.53 -14.56 12.11
N LEU A 274 -2.36 -13.82 11.00
CA LEU A 274 -3.47 -13.45 10.10
C LEU A 274 -4.17 -14.69 9.55
N ASP A 275 -3.41 -15.64 8.99
CA ASP A 275 -3.96 -16.87 8.41
C ASP A 275 -4.59 -17.78 9.47
N SER A 276 -4.20 -17.61 10.73
CA SER A 276 -4.79 -18.31 11.89
C SER A 276 -6.02 -17.61 12.47
N GLY A 277 -6.50 -16.52 11.86
CA GLY A 277 -7.66 -15.76 12.33
C GLY A 277 -7.45 -14.98 13.64
N ARG A 278 -6.18 -14.74 14.04
CA ARG A 278 -5.86 -14.00 15.27
C ARG A 278 -5.94 -12.49 15.07
N ALA A 279 -6.20 -11.77 16.14
CA ALA A 279 -6.11 -10.31 16.13
C ALA A 279 -4.64 -9.86 15.96
N VAL A 280 -4.38 -8.98 14.98
CA VAL A 280 -3.01 -8.59 14.59
C VAL A 280 -2.81 -7.09 14.47
N THR A 281 -3.68 -6.28 15.05
CA THR A 281 -3.63 -4.81 14.91
C THR A 281 -2.27 -4.23 15.31
N ALA A 282 -1.72 -4.69 16.43
CA ALA A 282 -0.39 -4.28 16.90
C ALA A 282 0.71 -4.82 15.97
N GLN A 283 0.65 -6.11 15.61
CA GLN A 283 1.66 -6.77 14.78
C GLN A 283 1.77 -6.16 13.38
N VAL A 284 0.65 -5.93 12.69
CA VAL A 284 0.63 -5.27 11.37
C VAL A 284 1.25 -3.87 11.46
N SER A 285 0.96 -3.13 12.53
CA SER A 285 1.53 -1.81 12.75
C SER A 285 3.03 -1.87 13.01
N MET A 286 3.51 -2.81 13.85
CA MET A 286 4.94 -3.01 14.10
C MET A 286 5.69 -3.41 12.83
N VAL A 287 5.15 -4.38 12.09
CA VAL A 287 5.74 -4.89 10.85
C VAL A 287 5.88 -3.78 9.82
N LYS A 288 4.82 -2.97 9.61
CA LYS A 288 4.87 -1.83 8.66
C LYS A 288 5.91 -0.80 9.07
N ALA A 289 5.91 -0.36 10.31
CA ALA A 289 6.85 0.65 10.79
C ALA A 289 8.29 0.17 10.69
N PHE A 290 8.58 -1.04 11.20
CA PHE A 290 9.93 -1.60 11.21
C PHE A 290 10.46 -1.83 9.79
N SER A 291 9.68 -2.48 8.92
CA SER A 291 10.14 -2.86 7.57
C SER A 291 10.40 -1.67 6.67
N THR A 292 9.57 -0.62 6.75
CA THR A 292 9.77 0.59 5.93
C THR A 292 10.98 1.41 6.39
N GLU A 293 11.28 1.44 7.68
CA GLU A 293 12.46 2.09 8.21
C GLU A 293 13.73 1.27 7.98
N MET A 294 13.65 -0.05 8.12
CA MET A 294 14.70 -1.01 7.82
C MET A 294 15.17 -0.86 6.36
N LEU A 295 14.24 -0.80 5.41
CA LEU A 295 14.59 -0.58 4.01
C LEU A 295 15.43 0.69 3.82
N GLY A 296 15.06 1.79 4.49
CA GLY A 296 15.83 3.03 4.43
C GLY A 296 17.27 2.86 4.92
N ARG A 297 17.46 2.17 6.05
CA ARG A 297 18.80 1.90 6.59
C ARG A 297 19.65 1.02 5.69
N VAL A 298 19.06 -0.04 5.12
CA VAL A 298 19.77 -0.96 4.21
C VAL A 298 20.14 -0.27 2.91
N MET A 299 19.25 0.54 2.32
CA MET A 299 19.54 1.32 1.12
C MET A 299 20.65 2.33 1.34
N ASP A 300 20.64 3.03 2.46
CA ASP A 300 21.67 4.01 2.82
C ASP A 300 23.05 3.34 2.92
N ARG A 301 23.14 2.22 3.65
CA ARG A 301 24.40 1.45 3.76
C ARG A 301 24.86 0.90 2.40
N SER A 302 23.93 0.42 1.57
CA SER A 302 24.27 -0.07 0.22
C SER A 302 24.85 1.04 -0.64
N ILE A 303 24.24 2.23 -0.66
CA ILE A 303 24.79 3.39 -1.38
C ILE A 303 26.19 3.73 -0.83
N GLN A 304 26.36 3.76 0.49
CA GLN A 304 27.66 4.07 1.11
C GLN A 304 28.75 3.07 0.71
N ILE A 305 28.43 1.77 0.67
CA ILE A 305 29.36 0.71 0.25
C ILE A 305 29.81 0.88 -1.21
N HIS A 306 28.89 1.31 -2.09
CA HIS A 306 29.20 1.56 -3.50
C HIS A 306 29.93 2.89 -3.73
N GLY A 307 29.98 3.79 -2.74
CA GLY A 307 30.62 5.10 -2.88
C GLY A 307 30.01 5.92 -4.03
N GLY A 308 30.82 6.55 -4.85
CA GLY A 308 30.34 7.38 -5.97
C GLY A 308 29.41 6.64 -6.94
N MET A 309 29.64 5.34 -7.18
CA MET A 309 28.76 4.52 -8.03
C MET A 309 27.36 4.37 -7.43
N GLY A 310 27.22 4.32 -6.12
CA GLY A 310 25.92 4.25 -5.44
C GLY A 310 25.04 5.49 -5.63
N LEU A 311 25.62 6.62 -6.03
CA LEU A 311 24.92 7.88 -6.30
C LEU A 311 24.44 7.99 -7.76
N THR A 312 24.87 7.08 -8.62
CA THR A 312 24.49 7.10 -10.03
C THR A 312 23.16 6.39 -10.26
N ASN A 313 22.50 6.72 -11.36
CA ASN A 313 21.29 6.01 -11.78
C ASN A 313 21.57 4.66 -12.48
N GLU A 314 22.83 4.34 -12.75
CA GLU A 314 23.24 3.09 -13.39
C GLU A 314 22.94 1.86 -12.51
N LEU A 315 23.19 1.96 -11.20
CA LEU A 315 22.91 0.89 -10.24
C LEU A 315 21.49 0.93 -9.69
N ARG A 316 20.74 2.02 -9.92
CA ARG A 316 19.37 2.24 -9.45
C ARG A 316 19.18 2.17 -7.91
N LEU A 317 20.26 2.20 -7.15
CA LEU A 317 20.22 2.25 -5.69
C LEU A 317 19.56 3.53 -5.20
N GLU A 318 19.79 4.66 -5.87
CA GLU A 318 19.20 5.94 -5.55
C GLU A 318 17.67 5.94 -5.74
N GLU A 319 17.12 5.21 -6.74
CA GLU A 319 15.69 5.00 -6.90
C GLU A 319 15.12 4.23 -5.71
N GLY A 320 15.80 3.15 -5.29
CA GLY A 320 15.44 2.35 -4.12
C GLY A 320 15.46 3.18 -2.84
N TYR A 321 16.41 4.07 -2.67
CA TYR A 321 16.51 4.97 -1.52
C TYR A 321 15.33 5.97 -1.48
N ARG A 322 15.02 6.60 -2.60
CA ARG A 322 13.84 7.49 -2.72
C ARG A 322 12.55 6.75 -2.44
N PHE A 323 12.39 5.54 -2.98
CA PHE A 323 11.22 4.69 -2.70
C PHE A 323 11.12 4.33 -1.21
N ALA A 324 12.24 3.94 -0.58
CA ALA A 324 12.28 3.63 0.86
C ALA A 324 11.77 4.81 1.73
N ARG A 325 12.12 6.05 1.32
CA ARG A 325 11.65 7.24 2.04
C ARG A 325 10.14 7.43 1.90
N VAL A 326 9.59 7.15 0.72
CA VAL A 326 8.14 7.23 0.47
C VAL A 326 7.38 6.24 1.35
N MET A 327 7.83 4.98 1.44
CA MET A 327 7.10 3.90 2.13
C MET A 327 6.83 4.16 3.62
N ARG A 328 7.52 5.11 4.24
CA ARG A 328 7.28 5.49 5.63
C ARG A 328 6.00 6.31 5.85
N ILE A 329 5.35 6.80 4.79
CA ILE A 329 4.22 7.75 4.85
C ILE A 329 2.87 7.10 4.55
N PRO A 330 2.64 6.43 3.40
CA PRO A 330 1.33 5.87 3.05
C PRO A 330 0.87 4.80 4.05
N ASP A 331 -0.42 4.55 4.04
CA ASP A 331 -1.13 3.60 4.91
C ASP A 331 -0.93 3.87 6.41
N GLY A 332 -0.71 5.12 6.76
CA GLY A 332 -0.37 5.60 8.10
C GLY A 332 1.14 5.68 8.33
N THR A 333 1.60 6.85 8.73
CA THR A 333 3.03 7.12 8.98
C THR A 333 3.61 6.22 10.07
N GLY A 334 4.94 6.15 10.17
CA GLY A 334 5.64 5.41 11.22
C GLY A 334 5.18 5.83 12.63
N GLU A 335 4.84 7.10 12.82
CA GLU A 335 4.30 7.67 14.06
C GLU A 335 2.88 7.15 14.34
N ILE A 336 2.01 7.11 13.33
CA ILE A 336 0.66 6.55 13.47
C ILE A 336 0.70 5.05 13.79
N GLN A 337 1.62 4.31 13.18
CA GLN A 337 1.82 2.90 13.53
C GLN A 337 2.23 2.74 15.00
N ARG A 338 3.20 3.53 15.47
CA ARG A 338 3.64 3.51 16.88
C ARG A 338 2.53 3.91 17.85
N ARG A 339 1.74 4.93 17.48
CA ARG A 339 0.54 5.31 18.26
C ARG A 339 -0.44 4.15 18.39
N THR A 340 -0.66 3.39 17.30
CA THR A 340 -1.54 2.22 17.30
C THR A 340 -1.00 1.14 18.23
N VAL A 341 0.30 0.82 18.15
CA VAL A 341 0.95 -0.16 19.03
C VAL A 341 0.83 0.26 20.49
N ALA A 342 1.18 1.50 20.81
CA ALA A 342 1.11 2.03 22.18
C ALA A 342 -0.32 1.95 22.73
N ARG A 343 -1.33 2.29 21.93
CA ARG A 343 -2.75 2.16 22.33
C ARG A 343 -3.12 0.71 22.64
N GLN A 344 -2.72 -0.26 21.79
CA GLN A 344 -3.01 -1.67 22.02
C GLN A 344 -2.34 -2.19 23.31
N LEU A 345 -1.12 -1.75 23.61
CA LEU A 345 -0.42 -2.07 24.86
C LEU A 345 -1.17 -1.48 26.08
N LEU A 346 -1.50 -0.19 26.04
CA LEU A 346 -2.17 0.50 27.14
C LEU A 346 -3.58 -0.01 27.44
N THR A 347 -4.25 -0.60 26.45
CA THR A 347 -5.59 -1.20 26.61
C THR A 347 -5.55 -2.70 26.87
N GLY A 348 -4.37 -3.31 26.99
CA GLY A 348 -4.21 -4.76 27.20
C GLY A 348 -4.64 -5.63 26.02
N GLN A 349 -4.73 -5.05 24.83
CA GLN A 349 -5.15 -5.74 23.60
C GLN A 349 -3.96 -6.20 22.73
N ALA A 350 -2.73 -5.83 23.09
CA ALA A 350 -1.54 -6.30 22.39
C ALA A 350 -1.15 -7.68 22.91
N ASP A 351 -1.14 -8.67 22.02
CA ASP A 351 -0.54 -9.99 22.23
C ASP A 351 0.84 -9.98 21.54
N LEU A 352 1.94 -9.83 22.35
CA LEU A 352 3.32 -9.71 21.86
C LEU A 352 4.00 -11.08 21.76
#